data_14d3068b53c1e549b765daf723400845
#
_entry.id   14d3068b53c1e549b765daf723400845
#
_cell.length_a   1.000
_cell.length_b   1.000
_cell.length_c   1.000
_cell.angle_alpha   90.00
_cell.angle_beta   90.00
_cell.angle_gamma   90.00
#
_symmetry.space_group_name_H-M   'P 1'
#
loop_
_entity.id
_entity.type
_entity.pdbx_description
1 polymer ?
#
loop_
_entity_poly.entity_id
_entity_poly.type
_entity_poly.pdbx_seq_one_letter_code
_entity_poly.pdbx_strand_id
1 'polypeptide(L)'
;MATTINADNGVSSGSAGLKQTADNSGSLVLQTNGTSALTIDTSQVVTFANPPTSGIQTTYSVRGLTGVNNSGTPNTQYDFSADLVVLINSNGAPIRRTNTGTITNNVSTAGPAANGRDQAGAFSANSWIHFYWIWNGTTLATVSSATAPPTGPTLPSGYTHWAYIGAVRFNGSSQLYKTYIRGSRVTYQSGGVLAGGTYIVNNGSASSYTSVSMSSLVPPNALLVTLESSSYIGSISSSGSQSVIECDLSVDGTNTIAGIFAVMNPGGTSGVLAAGSTQSIIPNVSQTVYYRHN
;
A
#
# COMPACT_ATOMS: atom_id res chain seq x y z
N MET A 1 -17.72 -40.47 16.89
CA MET A 1 -17.51 -40.20 18.34
C MET A 1 -16.31 -39.28 18.46
N ALA A 2 -16.44 -38.21 19.21
CA ALA A 2 -15.29 -37.34 19.53
C ALA A 2 -14.55 -37.97 20.72
N THR A 3 -13.23 -38.11 20.62
CA THR A 3 -12.37 -38.53 21.71
C THR A 3 -11.98 -37.31 22.54
N THR A 4 -12.37 -37.31 23.80
CA THR A 4 -11.97 -36.24 24.73
C THR A 4 -10.75 -36.71 25.50
N ILE A 5 -9.66 -35.95 25.48
CA ILE A 5 -8.51 -36.15 26.35
C ILE A 5 -8.72 -35.28 27.58
N ASN A 6 -9.03 -35.90 28.72
CA ASN A 6 -9.10 -35.18 29.98
C ASN A 6 -7.73 -35.21 30.65
N ALA A 7 -7.24 -34.03 31.03
CA ALA A 7 -6.11 -33.92 31.93
C ALA A 7 -6.59 -34.31 33.34
N ASP A 8 -5.95 -35.29 33.94
CA ASP A 8 -6.16 -35.68 35.35
C ASP A 8 -5.78 -34.48 36.26
N ASN A 9 -6.57 -34.25 37.30
CA ASN A 9 -6.29 -33.22 38.30
C ASN A 9 -5.11 -33.53 39.23
N GLY A 10 -4.40 -34.65 39.00
CA GLY A 10 -3.18 -35.01 39.71
C GLY A 10 -3.38 -35.57 41.12
N VAL A 11 -4.59 -35.86 41.58
CA VAL A 11 -4.84 -36.28 42.98
C VAL A 11 -4.55 -37.76 43.22
N SER A 12 -4.52 -38.58 42.18
CA SER A 12 -4.45 -40.07 42.40
C SER A 12 -3.16 -40.75 41.97
N SER A 13 -2.28 -40.14 41.19
CA SER A 13 -1.13 -40.86 40.62
C SER A 13 0.21 -40.14 40.66
N GLY A 14 0.28 -38.97 41.26
CA GLY A 14 1.54 -38.22 41.36
C GLY A 14 2.11 -37.65 40.02
N SER A 15 1.31 -37.68 38.96
CA SER A 15 1.70 -37.16 37.65
C SER A 15 0.48 -36.69 36.92
N ALA A 16 0.18 -35.40 37.05
CA ALA A 16 -0.89 -34.75 36.31
C ALA A 16 -0.52 -34.55 34.84
N GLY A 17 -1.49 -34.71 33.96
CA GLY A 17 -1.38 -34.34 32.56
C GLY A 17 -1.21 -35.48 31.57
N LEU A 18 -1.08 -35.14 30.29
CA LEU A 18 -0.84 -36.08 29.21
C LEU A 18 0.62 -36.55 29.29
N LYS A 19 0.85 -37.82 29.58
CA LYS A 19 2.17 -38.44 29.46
C LYS A 19 2.31 -39.15 28.14
N GLN A 20 3.37 -38.83 27.42
CA GLN A 20 3.81 -39.56 26.24
C GLN A 20 4.96 -40.49 26.62
N THR A 21 4.86 -41.78 26.29
CA THR A 21 6.02 -42.67 26.33
C THR A 21 6.93 -42.38 25.18
N ALA A 22 8.23 -42.23 25.48
CA ALA A 22 9.24 -41.75 24.51
C ALA A 22 9.32 -42.64 23.28
N ASP A 23 9.24 -42.01 22.12
CA ASP A 23 9.64 -42.56 20.85
C ASP A 23 11.06 -42.12 20.44
N ASN A 24 11.81 -41.49 21.35
CA ASN A 24 13.13 -40.85 21.16
C ASN A 24 13.16 -39.64 20.21
N SER A 25 12.01 -39.19 19.68
CA SER A 25 11.97 -38.00 18.83
C SER A 25 12.01 -36.69 19.63
N GLY A 26 11.60 -36.75 20.91
CA GLY A 26 11.46 -35.58 21.77
C GLY A 26 10.36 -34.61 21.33
N SER A 27 9.55 -34.99 20.36
CA SER A 27 8.46 -34.17 19.82
C SER A 27 7.09 -34.70 20.27
N LEU A 28 6.14 -33.80 20.53
CA LEU A 28 4.72 -34.16 20.69
C LEU A 28 3.99 -33.85 19.38
N VAL A 29 3.33 -34.87 18.82
CA VAL A 29 2.53 -34.74 17.60
C VAL A 29 1.09 -35.10 17.89
N LEU A 30 0.17 -34.19 17.63
CA LEU A 30 -1.27 -34.44 17.59
C LEU A 30 -1.71 -34.63 16.15
N GLN A 31 -2.43 -35.74 15.89
CA GLN A 31 -2.87 -36.09 14.54
C GLN A 31 -4.38 -36.15 14.42
N THR A 32 -4.89 -35.83 13.25
CA THR A 32 -6.27 -36.07 12.86
C THR A 32 -6.25 -36.94 11.60
N ASN A 33 -6.95 -38.08 11.64
CA ASN A 33 -6.98 -39.03 10.53
C ASN A 33 -5.58 -39.40 9.97
N GLY A 34 -4.63 -39.66 10.90
CA GLY A 34 -3.26 -40.04 10.54
C GLY A 34 -2.36 -38.90 10.02
N THR A 35 -2.91 -37.68 9.93
CA THR A 35 -2.17 -36.49 9.48
C THR A 35 -1.84 -35.62 10.67
N SER A 36 -0.59 -35.16 10.78
CA SER A 36 -0.17 -34.24 11.86
C SER A 36 -0.96 -32.95 11.79
N ALA A 37 -1.64 -32.60 12.88
CA ALA A 37 -2.39 -31.33 13.01
C ALA A 37 -1.58 -30.29 13.81
N LEU A 38 -0.85 -30.75 14.84
CA LEU A 38 0.01 -29.92 15.67
C LEU A 38 1.26 -30.72 16.04
N THR A 39 2.40 -30.06 16.00
CA THR A 39 3.70 -30.58 16.46
C THR A 39 4.32 -29.62 17.46
N ILE A 40 4.83 -30.12 18.57
CA ILE A 40 5.71 -29.38 19.48
C ILE A 40 7.08 -30.07 19.40
N ASP A 41 8.09 -29.36 18.90
CA ASP A 41 9.44 -29.91 18.73
C ASP A 41 10.27 -29.84 20.03
N THR A 42 11.49 -30.34 19.98
CA THR A 42 12.43 -30.34 21.10
C THR A 42 12.81 -28.95 21.60
N SER A 43 12.62 -27.92 20.79
CA SER A 43 12.86 -26.51 21.13
C SER A 43 11.58 -25.84 21.67
N GLN A 44 10.51 -26.63 21.92
CA GLN A 44 9.20 -26.16 22.38
C GLN A 44 8.48 -25.23 21.37
N VAL A 45 8.86 -25.32 20.09
CA VAL A 45 8.16 -24.58 19.02
C VAL A 45 6.89 -25.34 18.64
N VAL A 46 5.76 -24.65 18.73
CA VAL A 46 4.47 -25.17 18.33
C VAL A 46 4.23 -24.87 16.85
N THR A 47 4.07 -25.93 16.06
CA THR A 47 3.74 -25.82 14.63
C THR A 47 2.36 -26.43 14.37
N PHE A 48 1.46 -25.67 13.76
CA PHE A 48 0.21 -26.17 13.22
C PHE A 48 0.39 -26.54 11.76
N ALA A 49 -0.05 -27.73 11.34
CA ALA A 49 -0.02 -28.13 9.94
C ALA A 49 -0.89 -27.20 9.06
N ASN A 50 -2.03 -26.79 9.60
CA ASN A 50 -2.85 -25.71 9.07
C ASN A 50 -3.01 -24.67 10.18
N PRO A 51 -2.44 -23.48 10.06
CA PRO A 51 -2.63 -22.43 11.05
C PRO A 51 -4.12 -22.16 11.25
N PRO A 52 -4.57 -21.90 12.49
CA PRO A 52 -5.98 -21.54 12.73
C PRO A 52 -6.31 -20.30 11.89
N THR A 53 -7.33 -20.41 11.05
CA THR A 53 -7.82 -19.30 10.21
C THR A 53 -8.54 -18.22 11.01
N SER A 54 -8.86 -18.51 12.28
CA SER A 54 -9.48 -17.56 13.21
C SER A 54 -8.59 -17.33 14.43
N GLY A 55 -8.09 -16.12 14.61
CA GLY A 55 -7.43 -15.69 15.85
C GLY A 55 -6.01 -15.13 15.72
N ILE A 56 -5.30 -15.36 14.63
CA ILE A 56 -4.07 -14.60 14.35
C ILE A 56 -4.44 -13.49 13.36
N GLN A 57 -5.12 -12.49 13.83
CA GLN A 57 -5.18 -11.23 13.11
C GLN A 57 -3.79 -10.61 13.20
N THR A 58 -3.00 -10.79 12.15
CA THR A 58 -1.82 -9.97 11.93
C THR A 58 -2.31 -8.57 11.59
N THR A 59 -2.48 -7.75 12.61
CA THR A 59 -2.97 -6.37 12.52
C THR A 59 -2.07 -5.51 11.62
N TYR A 60 -0.88 -5.99 11.28
CA TYR A 60 0.08 -5.31 10.41
C TYR A 60 0.69 -6.31 9.43
N SER A 61 0.38 -6.14 8.16
CA SER A 61 1.04 -6.90 7.09
C SER A 61 2.49 -6.46 6.87
N VAL A 62 2.82 -5.18 7.13
CA VAL A 62 4.16 -4.60 6.98
C VAL A 62 4.40 -3.54 8.05
N ARG A 63 5.60 -3.52 8.66
CA ARG A 63 6.05 -2.49 9.58
C ARG A 63 7.38 -1.91 9.09
N GLY A 64 7.55 -0.58 9.24
CA GLY A 64 8.77 0.11 8.84
C GLY A 64 9.03 0.08 7.34
N LEU A 65 7.99 -0.08 6.51
CA LEU A 65 8.13 -0.10 5.06
C LEU A 65 8.70 1.22 4.56
N THR A 66 9.76 1.10 3.78
CA THR A 66 10.30 2.19 2.98
C THR A 66 10.45 1.76 1.54
N GLY A 67 10.25 2.70 0.63
CA GLY A 67 10.47 2.50 -0.79
C GLY A 67 10.93 3.80 -1.43
N VAL A 68 11.86 3.69 -2.38
CA VAL A 68 12.40 4.83 -3.12
C VAL A 68 12.95 4.36 -4.47
N ASN A 69 12.91 5.23 -5.47
CA ASN A 69 13.59 4.96 -6.73
C ASN A 69 15.09 4.74 -6.48
N ASN A 70 15.67 3.71 -7.10
CA ASN A 70 17.10 3.42 -6.97
C ASN A 70 17.95 4.60 -7.43
N SER A 71 19.00 4.93 -6.68
CA SER A 71 19.82 6.13 -6.96
C SER A 71 20.59 6.06 -8.27
N GLY A 72 21.02 4.87 -8.68
CA GLY A 72 21.79 4.65 -9.91
C GLY A 72 20.91 4.52 -11.16
N THR A 73 19.73 3.91 -11.03
CA THR A 73 18.80 3.60 -12.13
C THR A 73 17.36 3.95 -11.79
N PRO A 74 17.05 5.21 -11.46
CA PRO A 74 15.77 5.61 -10.87
C PRO A 74 14.55 5.40 -11.79
N ASN A 75 14.78 5.29 -13.09
CA ASN A 75 13.71 5.16 -14.07
C ASN A 75 13.14 3.73 -14.16
N THR A 76 13.94 2.74 -13.76
CA THR A 76 13.58 1.32 -13.94
C THR A 76 13.75 0.48 -12.68
N GLN A 77 14.38 1.01 -11.64
CA GLN A 77 14.62 0.29 -10.42
C GLN A 77 14.05 1.01 -9.20
N TYR A 78 13.54 0.20 -8.26
CA TYR A 78 12.94 0.69 -7.03
C TYR A 78 13.44 -0.15 -5.85
N ASP A 79 13.93 0.52 -4.81
CA ASP A 79 14.51 -0.07 -3.61
C ASP A 79 13.46 -0.13 -2.50
N PHE A 80 13.32 -1.30 -1.87
CA PHE A 80 12.39 -1.52 -0.78
C PHE A 80 13.10 -2.07 0.45
N SER A 81 12.69 -1.65 1.64
CA SER A 81 13.05 -2.29 2.89
C SER A 81 11.90 -2.24 3.90
N ALA A 82 11.91 -3.15 4.87
CA ALA A 82 10.94 -3.18 5.95
C ALA A 82 11.53 -3.84 7.20
N ASP A 83 11.08 -3.42 8.40
CA ASP A 83 11.42 -4.08 9.67
C ASP A 83 10.73 -5.43 9.80
N LEU A 84 9.51 -5.52 9.30
CA LEU A 84 8.67 -6.71 9.35
C LEU A 84 7.76 -6.77 8.14
N VAL A 85 7.69 -7.94 7.52
CA VAL A 85 6.71 -8.29 6.49
C VAL A 85 6.01 -9.58 6.87
N VAL A 86 4.69 -9.62 6.75
CA VAL A 86 3.88 -10.82 6.82
C VAL A 86 3.37 -11.13 5.42
N LEU A 87 3.78 -12.27 4.90
CA LEU A 87 3.35 -12.76 3.59
C LEU A 87 2.38 -13.90 3.79
N ILE A 88 1.45 -14.08 2.86
CA ILE A 88 0.45 -15.16 2.88
C ILE A 88 0.55 -16.00 1.59
N ASN A 89 0.27 -17.27 1.69
CA ASN A 89 0.14 -18.15 0.51
C ASN A 89 -1.32 -18.23 0.04
N SER A 90 -1.58 -18.99 -1.02
CA SER A 90 -2.92 -19.21 -1.57
C SER A 90 -3.91 -19.82 -0.59
N ASN A 91 -3.43 -20.51 0.45
CA ASN A 91 -4.26 -21.11 1.50
C ASN A 91 -4.46 -20.16 2.70
N GLY A 92 -3.96 -18.92 2.63
CA GLY A 92 -4.03 -17.95 3.72
C GLY A 92 -3.03 -18.19 4.85
N ALA A 93 -2.09 -19.14 4.72
CA ALA A 93 -1.09 -19.41 5.74
C ALA A 93 -0.05 -18.27 5.76
N PRO A 94 0.18 -17.63 6.94
CA PRO A 94 1.11 -16.52 7.05
C PRO A 94 2.54 -16.99 7.30
N ILE A 95 3.50 -16.18 6.83
CA ILE A 95 4.90 -16.28 7.22
C ILE A 95 5.44 -14.89 7.55
N ARG A 96 6.30 -14.78 8.56
CA ARG A 96 6.93 -13.51 8.98
C ARG A 96 8.37 -13.46 8.53
N ARG A 97 8.79 -12.27 8.07
CA ARG A 97 10.19 -11.94 7.80
C ARG A 97 10.53 -10.61 8.43
N THR A 98 11.67 -10.54 9.10
CA THR A 98 12.16 -9.34 9.80
C THR A 98 13.45 -8.86 9.18
N ASN A 99 13.72 -7.56 9.27
CA ASN A 99 14.94 -6.92 8.77
C ASN A 99 15.24 -7.33 7.34
N THR A 100 14.36 -6.94 6.40
CA THR A 100 14.46 -7.39 5.01
C THR A 100 15.76 -6.97 4.32
N GLY A 101 16.46 -5.98 4.87
CA GLY A 101 17.50 -5.27 4.14
C GLY A 101 16.90 -4.48 2.98
N THR A 102 17.76 -3.94 2.14
CA THR A 102 17.32 -3.29 0.89
C THR A 102 17.24 -4.33 -0.22
N ILE A 103 16.05 -4.46 -0.84
CA ILE A 103 15.81 -5.32 -1.99
C ILE A 103 15.40 -4.42 -3.16
N THR A 104 16.13 -4.52 -4.26
CA THR A 104 15.89 -3.74 -5.48
C THR A 104 15.04 -4.54 -6.45
N ASN A 105 13.92 -3.97 -6.91
CA ASN A 105 13.15 -4.50 -8.03
C ASN A 105 13.54 -3.77 -9.31
N ASN A 106 13.73 -4.50 -10.40
CA ASN A 106 13.97 -3.93 -11.73
C ASN A 106 12.81 -4.23 -12.66
N VAL A 107 11.98 -3.23 -12.94
CA VAL A 107 10.81 -3.37 -13.84
C VAL A 107 11.19 -3.65 -15.30
N SER A 108 12.45 -3.60 -15.66
CA SER A 108 12.94 -3.98 -17.00
C SER A 108 13.33 -5.47 -17.11
N THR A 109 13.51 -6.16 -15.97
CA THR A 109 13.82 -7.60 -15.97
C THR A 109 12.60 -8.39 -16.33
N ALA A 110 12.66 -9.13 -17.46
CA ALA A 110 11.56 -9.98 -17.92
C ALA A 110 11.28 -11.12 -16.94
N GLY A 111 10.01 -11.41 -16.73
CA GLY A 111 9.56 -12.41 -15.78
C GLY A 111 8.73 -13.55 -16.38
N PRO A 112 8.14 -14.36 -15.48
CA PRO A 112 8.12 -14.25 -14.03
C PRO A 112 9.50 -14.41 -13.38
N ALA A 113 10.02 -13.35 -12.77
CA ALA A 113 11.36 -13.34 -12.18
C ALA A 113 11.37 -12.66 -10.80
N ALA A 114 12.12 -13.22 -9.86
CA ALA A 114 12.40 -12.57 -8.58
C ALA A 114 13.16 -11.26 -8.83
N ASN A 115 12.76 -10.20 -8.13
CA ASN A 115 13.27 -8.85 -8.29
C ASN A 115 13.10 -8.25 -9.71
N GLY A 116 12.15 -8.79 -10.45
CA GLY A 116 11.77 -8.38 -11.81
C GLY A 116 10.26 -8.29 -11.97
N ARG A 117 9.80 -8.45 -13.22
CA ARG A 117 8.39 -8.48 -13.56
C ARG A 117 7.78 -9.86 -13.27
N ASP A 118 6.48 -9.90 -13.13
CA ASP A 118 5.68 -11.14 -13.08
C ASP A 118 5.30 -11.66 -14.48
N GLN A 119 5.68 -10.96 -15.53
CA GLN A 119 5.33 -11.21 -16.92
C GLN A 119 6.54 -11.08 -17.85
N ALA A 120 6.54 -11.81 -18.97
CA ALA A 120 7.60 -11.73 -19.99
C ALA A 120 7.59 -10.40 -20.73
N GLY A 121 6.41 -9.89 -21.09
CA GLY A 121 6.24 -8.62 -21.78
C GLY A 121 6.63 -7.41 -20.93
N ALA A 122 7.04 -6.32 -21.56
CA ALA A 122 7.26 -5.04 -20.87
C ALA A 122 5.91 -4.47 -20.37
N PHE A 123 5.98 -3.66 -19.31
CA PHE A 123 4.81 -2.90 -18.88
C PHE A 123 4.46 -1.82 -19.90
N SER A 124 3.17 -1.57 -20.07
CA SER A 124 2.69 -0.51 -20.95
C SER A 124 3.03 0.87 -20.37
N ALA A 125 3.36 1.82 -21.24
CA ALA A 125 3.47 3.22 -20.85
C ALA A 125 2.14 3.72 -20.27
N ASN A 126 2.20 4.70 -19.38
CA ASN A 126 1.04 5.26 -18.70
C ASN A 126 0.22 4.24 -17.89
N SER A 127 0.87 3.22 -17.32
CA SER A 127 0.23 2.20 -16.48
C SER A 127 0.63 2.31 -15.02
N TRP A 128 -0.07 1.60 -14.16
CA TRP A 128 0.29 1.41 -12.77
C TRP A 128 1.09 0.14 -12.61
N ILE A 129 2.22 0.23 -11.90
CA ILE A 129 3.05 -0.91 -11.53
C ILE A 129 2.85 -1.17 -10.06
N HIS A 130 2.37 -2.36 -9.73
CA HIS A 130 2.15 -2.84 -8.39
C HIS A 130 3.33 -3.67 -7.94
N PHE A 131 3.85 -3.40 -6.75
CA PHE A 131 4.98 -4.13 -6.18
C PHE A 131 4.53 -5.03 -5.05
N TYR A 132 5.18 -6.20 -4.96
CA TYR A 132 4.87 -7.22 -3.98
C TYR A 132 6.15 -7.81 -3.39
N TRP A 133 6.14 -8.08 -2.08
CA TRP A 133 7.07 -9.01 -1.46
C TRP A 133 6.70 -10.42 -1.85
N ILE A 134 7.70 -11.27 -2.10
CA ILE A 134 7.52 -12.70 -2.41
C ILE A 134 8.51 -13.55 -1.63
N TRP A 135 8.11 -14.79 -1.27
CA TRP A 135 8.92 -15.71 -0.48
C TRP A 135 8.81 -17.15 -1.01
N ASN A 136 9.96 -17.86 -1.09
CA ASN A 136 10.08 -19.22 -1.64
C ASN A 136 10.45 -20.29 -0.60
N GLY A 137 10.42 -19.97 0.71
CA GLY A 137 10.87 -20.86 1.78
C GLY A 137 12.27 -20.52 2.29
N THR A 138 13.13 -19.89 1.49
CA THR A 138 14.50 -19.52 1.85
C THR A 138 14.82 -18.06 1.58
N THR A 139 14.33 -17.50 0.47
CA THR A 139 14.72 -16.16 -0.02
C THR A 139 13.51 -15.24 -0.07
N LEU A 140 13.64 -14.06 0.54
CA LEU A 140 12.73 -12.95 0.36
C LEU A 140 13.17 -12.13 -0.85
N ALA A 141 12.24 -11.81 -1.73
CA ALA A 141 12.46 -11.01 -2.92
C ALA A 141 11.25 -10.10 -3.17
N THR A 142 11.29 -9.35 -4.25
CA THR A 142 10.16 -8.56 -4.74
C THR A 142 9.74 -9.03 -6.13
N VAL A 143 8.52 -8.68 -6.54
CA VAL A 143 8.08 -8.82 -7.92
C VAL A 143 7.19 -7.62 -8.26
N SER A 144 7.31 -7.15 -9.50
CA SER A 144 6.45 -6.09 -10.05
C SER A 144 5.41 -6.68 -11.01
N SER A 145 4.19 -6.15 -10.96
CA SER A 145 3.02 -6.64 -11.69
C SER A 145 2.16 -5.50 -12.23
N ALA A 146 1.49 -5.71 -13.34
CA ALA A 146 0.41 -4.86 -13.79
C ALA A 146 -0.91 -5.11 -13.03
N THR A 147 -0.98 -6.19 -12.27
CA THR A 147 -2.19 -6.63 -11.55
C THR A 147 -2.18 -6.11 -10.12
N ALA A 148 -3.26 -5.41 -9.75
CA ALA A 148 -3.49 -4.94 -8.38
C ALA A 148 -4.01 -6.06 -7.47
N PRO A 149 -3.88 -5.94 -6.11
CA PRO A 149 -4.60 -6.81 -5.20
C PRO A 149 -6.13 -6.61 -5.38
N PRO A 150 -6.97 -7.63 -5.05
CA PRO A 150 -6.62 -8.87 -4.35
C PRO A 150 -6.08 -9.98 -5.25
N THR A 151 -6.11 -9.83 -6.57
CA THR A 151 -5.69 -10.89 -7.50
C THR A 151 -4.21 -11.28 -7.33
N GLY A 152 -3.37 -10.29 -7.03
CA GLY A 152 -1.95 -10.52 -6.79
C GLY A 152 -1.12 -10.79 -8.05
N PRO A 153 0.20 -11.00 -7.89
CA PRO A 153 1.12 -11.20 -9.00
C PRO A 153 1.15 -12.66 -9.46
N THR A 154 1.59 -12.89 -10.69
CA THR A 154 2.08 -14.22 -11.11
C THR A 154 3.43 -14.46 -10.43
N LEU A 155 3.49 -15.46 -9.56
CA LEU A 155 4.70 -15.75 -8.79
C LEU A 155 5.76 -16.46 -9.67
N PRO A 156 7.05 -16.08 -9.53
CA PRO A 156 8.14 -16.85 -10.09
C PRO A 156 8.18 -18.28 -9.54
N SER A 157 8.77 -19.19 -10.30
CA SER A 157 8.89 -20.60 -9.89
C SER A 157 9.51 -20.74 -8.50
N GLY A 158 8.89 -21.58 -7.64
CA GLY A 158 9.31 -21.82 -6.27
C GLY A 158 8.82 -20.79 -5.24
N TYR A 159 8.29 -19.64 -5.65
CA TYR A 159 7.69 -18.68 -4.75
C TYR A 159 6.22 -19.03 -4.48
N THR A 160 5.83 -19.00 -3.20
CA THR A 160 4.50 -19.47 -2.77
C THR A 160 3.75 -18.47 -1.91
N HIS A 161 4.44 -17.47 -1.37
CA HIS A 161 3.84 -16.46 -0.49
C HIS A 161 4.08 -15.07 -1.07
N TRP A 162 3.14 -14.16 -0.84
CA TRP A 162 3.28 -12.77 -1.25
C TRP A 162 2.60 -11.80 -0.28
N ALA A 163 3.01 -10.55 -0.33
CA ALA A 163 2.38 -9.42 0.35
C ALA A 163 2.49 -8.16 -0.51
N TYR A 164 1.45 -7.35 -0.53
CA TYR A 164 1.43 -6.11 -1.29
C TYR A 164 2.32 -5.03 -0.65
N ILE A 165 3.05 -4.28 -1.48
CA ILE A 165 3.89 -3.16 -1.06
C ILE A 165 3.19 -1.83 -1.37
N GLY A 166 2.84 -1.61 -2.63
CA GLY A 166 2.30 -0.35 -3.13
C GLY A 166 2.33 -0.29 -4.64
N ALA A 167 1.91 0.86 -5.19
CA ALA A 167 1.93 1.11 -6.63
C ALA A 167 2.71 2.37 -6.95
N VAL A 168 3.40 2.36 -8.10
CA VAL A 168 4.09 3.51 -8.68
C VAL A 168 3.64 3.68 -10.12
N ARG A 169 3.43 4.90 -10.55
CA ARG A 169 3.06 5.21 -11.93
C ARG A 169 4.23 5.00 -12.87
N PHE A 170 3.96 4.38 -14.02
CA PHE A 170 4.86 4.27 -15.15
C PHE A 170 4.44 5.34 -16.18
N ASN A 171 5.33 6.24 -16.55
CA ASN A 171 4.99 7.39 -17.38
C ASN A 171 4.93 7.06 -18.88
N GLY A 172 4.64 8.06 -19.71
CA GLY A 172 4.58 7.92 -21.16
C GLY A 172 5.91 7.54 -21.82
N SER A 173 7.03 7.76 -21.14
CA SER A 173 8.38 7.36 -21.57
C SER A 173 8.83 6.03 -20.98
N SER A 174 7.90 5.25 -20.41
CA SER A 174 8.18 3.97 -19.77
C SER A 174 9.20 4.08 -18.62
N GLN A 175 9.01 5.06 -17.75
CA GLN A 175 9.85 5.31 -16.59
C GLN A 175 9.00 5.37 -15.32
N LEU A 176 9.52 4.87 -14.22
CA LEU A 176 8.89 5.00 -12.90
C LEU A 176 8.87 6.49 -12.47
N TYR A 177 7.72 6.97 -12.04
CA TYR A 177 7.65 8.26 -11.36
C TYR A 177 8.53 8.26 -10.11
N LYS A 178 9.16 9.40 -9.83
CA LYS A 178 9.94 9.56 -8.60
C LYS A 178 9.01 9.71 -7.42
N THR A 179 9.08 8.75 -6.50
CA THR A 179 8.21 8.67 -5.34
C THR A 179 8.95 8.18 -4.11
N TYR A 180 8.37 8.46 -2.95
CA TYR A 180 8.72 7.83 -1.68
C TYR A 180 7.54 7.02 -1.17
N ILE A 181 7.79 5.79 -0.73
CA ILE A 181 6.85 4.96 0.00
C ILE A 181 7.27 4.96 1.48
N ARG A 182 6.33 5.27 2.36
CA ARG A 182 6.51 5.19 3.81
C ARG A 182 5.26 4.59 4.44
N GLY A 183 5.38 3.34 4.90
CA GLY A 183 4.19 2.58 5.33
C GLY A 183 3.18 2.45 4.19
N SER A 184 1.95 2.88 4.41
CA SER A 184 0.87 2.87 3.42
C SER A 184 0.80 4.13 2.55
N ARG A 185 1.69 5.10 2.76
CA ARG A 185 1.67 6.39 2.05
C ARG A 185 2.69 6.41 0.91
N VAL A 186 2.24 6.85 -0.27
CA VAL A 186 3.08 7.15 -1.43
C VAL A 186 3.09 8.66 -1.64
N THR A 187 4.28 9.25 -1.71
CA THR A 187 4.47 10.69 -1.93
C THR A 187 5.28 10.91 -3.20
N TYR A 188 4.78 11.74 -4.10
CA TYR A 188 5.51 12.15 -5.30
C TYR A 188 6.62 13.14 -4.94
N GLN A 189 7.79 12.98 -5.56
CA GLN A 189 8.89 13.92 -5.38
C GLN A 189 8.71 15.12 -6.32
N SER A 190 8.77 16.32 -5.77
CA SER A 190 8.83 17.54 -6.57
C SER A 190 10.20 17.69 -7.22
N GLY A 191 10.25 18.25 -8.45
CA GLY A 191 11.50 18.48 -9.18
C GLY A 191 11.97 17.33 -10.08
N GLY A 192 11.18 16.24 -10.17
CA GLY A 192 11.38 15.16 -11.14
C GLY A 192 10.52 15.37 -12.40
N VAL A 193 9.93 14.29 -12.88
CA VAL A 193 8.98 14.30 -14.02
C VAL A 193 7.76 15.19 -13.77
N LEU A 194 7.53 15.57 -12.51
CA LEU A 194 6.48 16.50 -12.09
C LEU A 194 6.98 17.95 -11.95
N ALA A 195 8.15 18.28 -12.50
CA ALA A 195 8.67 19.66 -12.53
C ALA A 195 7.81 20.55 -13.43
N GLY A 196 6.76 21.04 -12.91
CA GLY A 196 5.70 21.83 -13.57
C GLY A 196 4.39 21.75 -12.83
N GLY A 197 4.40 21.07 -11.65
CA GLY A 197 3.22 20.79 -10.85
C GLY A 197 2.30 19.81 -11.60
N THR A 198 2.10 18.63 -11.05
CA THR A 198 1.06 17.78 -11.60
C THR A 198 -0.26 18.25 -11.04
N TYR A 199 -0.81 19.23 -11.68
CA TYR A 199 -2.14 19.69 -11.38
C TYR A 199 -3.14 18.67 -11.93
N ILE A 200 -4.10 18.24 -11.10
CA ILE A 200 -5.31 17.60 -11.60
C ILE A 200 -6.25 18.64 -12.21
N VAL A 201 -6.19 19.88 -11.70
CA VAL A 201 -6.84 21.07 -12.27
C VAL A 201 -5.85 22.22 -12.23
N ASN A 202 -5.65 22.87 -13.35
CA ASN A 202 -4.88 24.12 -13.46
C ASN A 202 -5.79 25.21 -13.99
N ASN A 203 -5.88 26.34 -13.27
CA ASN A 203 -6.75 27.47 -13.57
C ASN A 203 -8.24 27.07 -13.72
N GLY A 204 -8.73 26.18 -12.85
CA GLY A 204 -10.14 25.81 -12.82
C GLY A 204 -11.03 27.00 -12.45
N SER A 205 -12.16 27.13 -13.12
CA SER A 205 -13.12 28.23 -12.92
C SER A 205 -14.58 27.74 -12.95
N ALA A 206 -14.80 26.47 -12.67
CA ALA A 206 -16.15 25.88 -12.72
C ALA A 206 -17.02 26.43 -11.59
N SER A 207 -18.18 27.01 -11.91
CA SER A 207 -19.18 27.51 -10.94
C SER A 207 -20.12 26.42 -10.42
N SER A 208 -20.04 25.22 -10.95
CA SER A 208 -20.75 24.03 -10.50
C SER A 208 -19.79 22.87 -10.36
N TYR A 209 -20.13 21.86 -9.57
CA TYR A 209 -19.28 20.70 -9.41
C TYR A 209 -18.94 20.05 -10.75
N THR A 210 -17.66 20.08 -11.09
CA THR A 210 -17.12 19.52 -12.33
C THR A 210 -16.18 18.38 -11.97
N SER A 211 -16.38 17.22 -12.59
CA SER A 211 -15.58 16.02 -12.34
C SER A 211 -14.19 16.13 -12.95
N VAL A 212 -13.20 15.64 -12.22
CA VAL A 212 -11.80 15.58 -12.65
C VAL A 212 -11.25 14.19 -12.36
N SER A 213 -10.65 13.57 -13.37
CA SER A 213 -10.01 12.27 -13.21
C SER A 213 -8.64 12.40 -12.54
N MET A 214 -8.41 11.58 -11.52
CA MET A 214 -7.13 11.42 -10.84
C MET A 214 -6.38 10.14 -11.29
N SER A 215 -6.90 9.42 -12.28
CA SER A 215 -6.39 8.08 -12.67
C SER A 215 -4.92 8.05 -13.11
N SER A 216 -4.40 9.19 -13.56
CA SER A 216 -2.98 9.33 -13.91
C SER A 216 -2.05 9.49 -12.70
N LEU A 217 -2.57 9.79 -11.51
CA LEU A 217 -1.80 10.11 -10.31
C LEU A 217 -2.15 9.25 -9.10
N VAL A 218 -3.33 8.66 -9.10
CA VAL A 218 -3.86 7.86 -8.00
C VAL A 218 -4.14 6.45 -8.51
N PRO A 219 -3.55 5.40 -7.91
CA PRO A 219 -3.84 4.04 -8.33
C PRO A 219 -5.27 3.63 -7.94
N PRO A 220 -5.92 2.72 -8.68
CA PRO A 220 -7.31 2.36 -8.45
C PRO A 220 -7.57 1.75 -7.07
N ASN A 221 -6.57 1.14 -6.46
CA ASN A 221 -6.65 0.53 -5.13
C ASN A 221 -6.23 1.46 -3.98
N ALA A 222 -5.97 2.74 -4.24
CA ALA A 222 -5.79 3.72 -3.17
C ALA A 222 -7.11 3.96 -2.43
N LEU A 223 -7.07 4.05 -1.11
CA LEU A 223 -8.24 4.31 -0.28
C LEU A 223 -8.41 5.81 0.00
N LEU A 224 -7.31 6.51 0.17
CA LEU A 224 -7.28 7.93 0.50
C LEU A 224 -6.32 8.67 -0.45
N VAL A 225 -6.65 9.90 -0.73
CA VAL A 225 -5.82 10.83 -1.52
C VAL A 225 -5.60 12.09 -0.72
N THR A 226 -4.35 12.55 -0.64
CA THR A 226 -4.05 13.89 -0.14
C THR A 226 -3.91 14.82 -1.33
N LEU A 227 -4.78 15.80 -1.41
CA LEU A 227 -4.74 16.86 -2.42
C LEU A 227 -4.19 18.12 -1.78
N GLU A 228 -3.30 18.78 -2.48
CA GLU A 228 -2.91 20.16 -2.19
C GLU A 228 -3.64 21.05 -3.17
N SER A 229 -4.35 22.03 -2.65
CA SER A 229 -5.07 23.00 -3.45
C SER A 229 -4.59 24.40 -3.07
N SER A 230 -4.45 25.26 -4.06
CA SER A 230 -4.12 26.66 -3.89
C SER A 230 -5.07 27.51 -4.73
N SER A 231 -5.58 28.57 -4.14
CA SER A 231 -6.38 29.58 -4.83
C SER A 231 -5.54 30.85 -4.99
N TYR A 232 -5.61 31.41 -6.16
CA TYR A 232 -4.94 32.65 -6.49
C TYR A 232 -5.94 33.61 -7.13
N ILE A 233 -6.06 34.80 -6.53
CA ILE A 233 -6.88 35.87 -7.10
C ILE A 233 -5.94 36.87 -7.79
N GLY A 234 -6.04 37.01 -9.08
CA GLY A 234 -5.22 37.91 -9.89
C GLY A 234 -5.52 39.37 -9.62
N SER A 235 -5.97 40.26 -10.08
CA SER A 235 -6.26 41.65 -9.69
C SER A 235 -7.76 41.89 -9.63
N ILE A 236 -8.23 42.61 -8.60
CA ILE A 236 -9.58 43.15 -8.61
C ILE A 236 -9.51 44.66 -8.77
N SER A 237 -10.31 45.20 -9.65
CA SER A 237 -10.38 46.64 -9.97
C SER A 237 -11.57 47.32 -9.31
N SER A 238 -12.03 46.93 -8.11
CA SER A 238 -13.13 47.60 -7.45
C SER A 238 -12.82 47.99 -6.02
N SER A 239 -13.10 49.25 -5.71
CA SER A 239 -13.01 49.80 -4.37
C SER A 239 -14.19 49.35 -3.51
N GLY A 240 -13.88 48.77 -2.35
CA GLY A 240 -14.79 48.76 -1.22
C GLY A 240 -15.49 47.47 -0.82
N SER A 241 -15.30 46.36 -1.49
CA SER A 241 -15.93 45.09 -1.06
C SER A 241 -14.88 43.98 -0.87
N GLN A 242 -15.01 43.20 0.18
CA GLN A 242 -14.25 41.97 0.32
C GLN A 242 -14.70 40.97 -0.75
N SER A 243 -13.77 40.36 -1.43
CA SER A 243 -14.05 39.24 -2.32
C SER A 243 -13.50 37.97 -1.68
N VAL A 244 -14.35 37.00 -1.56
CA VAL A 244 -13.99 35.66 -1.10
C VAL A 244 -14.02 34.74 -2.30
N ILE A 245 -12.96 33.97 -2.50
CA ILE A 245 -12.99 32.82 -3.41
C ILE A 245 -13.01 31.58 -2.55
N GLU A 246 -14.01 30.79 -2.75
CA GLU A 246 -14.13 29.46 -2.17
C GLU A 246 -13.92 28.44 -3.29
N CYS A 247 -13.01 27.48 -3.04
CA CYS A 247 -12.87 26.30 -3.89
C CYS A 247 -13.32 25.09 -3.09
N ASP A 248 -14.46 24.55 -3.45
CA ASP A 248 -15.04 23.37 -2.84
C ASP A 248 -14.58 22.10 -3.56
N LEU A 249 -14.32 21.06 -2.77
CA LEU A 249 -14.06 19.71 -3.24
C LEU A 249 -15.20 18.77 -2.82
N SER A 250 -15.53 17.85 -3.71
CA SER A 250 -16.54 16.82 -3.49
C SER A 250 -16.08 15.48 -4.08
N VAL A 251 -16.57 14.36 -3.53
CA VAL A 251 -16.36 13.01 -4.09
C VAL A 251 -17.58 12.47 -4.83
N ASP A 252 -18.74 13.11 -4.68
CA ASP A 252 -20.03 12.70 -5.27
C ASP A 252 -20.64 13.75 -6.20
N GLY A 253 -20.02 14.93 -6.32
CA GLY A 253 -20.49 16.04 -7.13
C GLY A 253 -21.67 16.81 -6.53
N THR A 254 -22.02 16.57 -5.28
CA THR A 254 -23.15 17.20 -4.59
C THR A 254 -22.77 17.79 -3.24
N ASN A 255 -22.04 17.06 -2.44
CA ASN A 255 -21.70 17.44 -1.08
C ASN A 255 -20.25 17.92 -0.97
N THR A 256 -20.03 19.10 -0.41
CA THR A 256 -18.71 19.61 -0.10
C THR A 256 -18.09 18.79 1.04
N ILE A 257 -16.91 18.25 0.81
CA ILE A 257 -16.13 17.50 1.82
C ILE A 257 -14.87 18.24 2.29
N ALA A 258 -14.40 19.19 1.49
CA ALA A 258 -13.27 20.07 1.81
C ALA A 258 -13.39 21.36 1.02
N GLY A 259 -12.92 22.46 1.55
CA GLY A 259 -12.91 23.75 0.90
C GLY A 259 -11.65 24.53 1.21
N ILE A 260 -11.32 25.47 0.31
CA ILE A 260 -10.27 26.46 0.51
C ILE A 260 -10.91 27.80 0.40
N PHE A 261 -10.55 28.67 1.34
CA PHE A 261 -10.94 30.07 1.31
C PHE A 261 -9.73 30.93 0.98
N ALA A 262 -9.89 31.84 0.02
CA ALA A 262 -8.99 32.96 -0.17
C ALA A 262 -9.81 34.24 0.03
N VAL A 263 -9.41 35.07 0.98
CA VAL A 263 -10.06 36.35 1.27
C VAL A 263 -9.19 37.47 0.73
N MET A 264 -9.76 38.35 -0.08
CA MET A 264 -9.13 39.60 -0.44
C MET A 264 -9.71 40.75 0.38
N ASN A 265 -8.82 41.54 0.96
CA ASN A 265 -9.20 42.79 1.62
C ASN A 265 -8.81 43.96 0.69
N PRO A 266 -9.75 44.67 0.11
CA PRO A 266 -9.48 45.79 -0.79
C PRO A 266 -9.18 47.04 0.01
N GLY A 267 -7.94 47.18 0.43
CA GLY A 267 -7.47 48.38 1.15
C GLY A 267 -6.45 49.23 0.41
N GLY A 268 -6.35 49.12 -0.92
CA GLY A 268 -5.33 49.89 -1.65
C GLY A 268 -5.39 49.67 -3.16
N THR A 269 -4.85 50.62 -3.90
CA THR A 269 -4.83 50.69 -5.37
C THR A 269 -3.93 49.65 -6.08
N SER A 270 -3.54 48.61 -5.40
CA SER A 270 -2.79 47.49 -5.97
C SER A 270 -3.12 46.26 -5.13
N GLY A 271 -4.06 45.47 -5.62
CA GLY A 271 -4.50 44.28 -4.94
C GLY A 271 -3.38 43.26 -4.75
N VAL A 272 -3.00 43.02 -3.53
CA VAL A 272 -2.22 41.86 -3.14
C VAL A 272 -3.18 40.77 -2.66
N LEU A 273 -3.21 39.82 -3.33
CA LEU A 273 -3.47 38.42 -3.27
C LEU A 273 -3.27 37.78 -1.91
N ALA A 274 -4.35 37.30 -1.32
CA ALA A 274 -4.23 36.20 -0.38
C ALA A 274 -4.21 34.89 -1.19
N ALA A 275 -3.07 34.27 -1.27
CA ALA A 275 -3.00 32.89 -1.73
C ALA A 275 -3.22 31.99 -0.51
N GLY A 276 -4.31 31.26 -0.47
CA GLY A 276 -4.53 30.19 0.48
C GLY A 276 -4.07 28.86 -0.11
N SER A 277 -3.30 28.08 0.65
CA SER A 277 -3.08 26.67 0.32
C SER A 277 -3.60 25.80 1.45
N THR A 278 -4.22 24.71 1.10
CA THR A 278 -4.71 23.74 2.08
C THR A 278 -4.43 22.31 1.58
N GLN A 279 -4.11 21.44 2.52
CA GLN A 279 -4.04 20.01 2.25
C GLN A 279 -5.34 19.36 2.72
N SER A 280 -6.01 18.65 1.81
CA SER A 280 -7.22 17.92 2.11
C SER A 280 -6.99 16.42 1.89
N ILE A 281 -7.41 15.60 2.86
CA ILE A 281 -7.41 14.15 2.73
C ILE A 281 -8.83 13.73 2.40
N ILE A 282 -9.01 13.14 1.24
CA ILE A 282 -10.32 12.72 0.73
C ILE A 282 -10.35 11.22 0.45
N PRO A 283 -11.53 10.56 0.56
CA PRO A 283 -11.70 9.20 0.05
C PRO A 283 -11.46 9.14 -1.44
N ASN A 284 -10.81 8.06 -1.90
CA ASN A 284 -10.70 7.79 -3.33
C ASN A 284 -11.94 7.05 -3.81
N VAL A 285 -12.82 7.75 -4.52
CA VAL A 285 -14.02 7.17 -5.14
C VAL A 285 -13.81 7.16 -6.64
N SER A 286 -13.57 5.97 -7.21
CA SER A 286 -13.40 5.77 -8.67
C SER A 286 -12.34 6.68 -9.31
N GLN A 287 -11.28 7.05 -8.56
CA GLN A 287 -10.24 7.95 -9.03
C GLN A 287 -10.77 9.28 -9.59
N THR A 288 -11.86 9.79 -9.00
CA THR A 288 -12.53 11.01 -9.42
C THR A 288 -12.70 11.95 -8.23
N VAL A 289 -12.48 13.22 -8.47
CA VAL A 289 -12.83 14.32 -7.55
C VAL A 289 -13.64 15.34 -8.31
N TYR A 290 -14.51 16.05 -7.64
CA TYR A 290 -15.25 17.18 -8.19
C TYR A 290 -14.79 18.46 -7.51
N TYR A 291 -14.71 19.52 -8.27
CA TYR A 291 -14.42 20.85 -7.75
C TYR A 291 -15.41 21.88 -8.27
N ARG A 292 -15.59 22.96 -7.50
CA ARG A 292 -16.26 24.18 -7.96
C ARG A 292 -15.63 25.41 -7.29
N HIS A 293 -15.80 26.55 -7.92
CA HIS A 293 -15.50 27.86 -7.38
C HIS A 293 -16.80 28.60 -7.10
N ASN A 294 -16.93 29.19 -5.90
CA ASN A 294 -18.01 30.07 -5.47
C ASN A 294 -17.52 31.50 -5.29
#